data_b35f0d77f703ec644c7ea4bd16e7b76e
#
_entry.id   b35f0d77f703ec644c7ea4bd16e7b76e
#
_cell.length_a   1.000
_cell.length_b   1.000
_cell.length_c   1.000
_cell.angle_alpha   90.00
_cell.angle_beta   90.00
_cell.angle_gamma   90.00
#
_symmetry.space_group_name_H-M   'P 1'
#
loop_
_entity.id
_entity.type
_entity.pdbx_description
1 polymer ?
#
loop_
_entity_poly.entity_id
_entity_poly.type
_entity_poly.pdbx_seq_one_letter_code
_entity_poly.pdbx_strand_id
1 'polypeptide(L)'
;EIAQCLVGSEMCIRDRIKKEFDQAFEKYDVILAPAAPHTAPKLGESLKDPLTMYLGDIYTVAVNLCALPAISLPGGFDRKGLPVGFQMIGPCFGENTLIRSAAVFENARGKFPSAEKGGTEV
;
A
#
# COMPACT_ATOMS: atom_id res chain seq x y z
N GLU A 1 30.98 14.24 -12.91
CA GLU A 1 31.03 14.36 -11.44
C GLU A 1 29.64 14.62 -10.85
N ILE A 2 28.82 15.53 -11.41
CA ILE A 2 27.47 15.85 -10.89
C ILE A 2 26.52 14.64 -11.01
N ALA A 3 26.57 13.88 -12.09
CA ALA A 3 25.72 12.70 -12.29
C ALA A 3 26.05 11.55 -11.30
N GLN A 4 27.30 11.38 -10.94
CA GLN A 4 27.72 10.38 -9.94
C GLN A 4 27.28 10.74 -8.52
N CYS A 5 27.26 12.03 -8.17
CA CYS A 5 26.74 12.49 -6.89
C CYS A 5 25.22 12.30 -6.76
N LEU A 6 24.45 12.50 -7.84
CA LEU A 6 22.99 12.32 -7.83
C LEU A 6 22.61 10.84 -7.68
N VAL A 7 23.22 9.96 -8.46
CA VAL A 7 22.98 8.49 -8.35
C VAL A 7 23.40 7.95 -6.98
N GLY A 8 24.52 8.43 -6.41
CA GLY A 8 24.96 8.03 -5.08
C GLY A 8 24.02 8.49 -3.97
N SER A 9 23.42 9.69 -4.07
CA SER A 9 22.50 10.20 -3.06
C SER A 9 21.15 9.48 -3.08
N GLU A 10 20.62 9.14 -4.24
CA GLU A 10 19.36 8.38 -4.36
C GLU A 10 19.51 6.96 -3.80
N MET A 11 20.61 6.28 -4.06
CA MET A 11 20.90 4.98 -3.44
C MET A 11 21.02 5.10 -1.92
N CYS A 12 21.65 6.14 -1.41
CA CYS A 12 21.75 6.39 0.02
C CYS A 12 20.37 6.62 0.69
N ILE A 13 19.47 7.35 0.04
CA ILE A 13 18.10 7.58 0.55
C ILE A 13 17.33 6.25 0.60
N ARG A 14 17.35 5.49 -0.48
CA ARG A 14 16.70 4.18 -0.55
C ARG A 14 17.23 3.23 0.53
N ASP A 15 18.54 3.13 0.67
CA ASP A 15 19.18 2.26 1.65
C ASP A 15 18.86 2.69 3.08
N ARG A 16 18.74 4.00 3.32
CA ARG A 16 18.32 4.53 4.62
C ARG A 16 16.88 4.15 4.95
N ILE A 17 15.95 4.32 4.01
CA ILE A 17 14.55 3.93 4.19
C ILE A 17 14.45 2.42 4.44
N LYS A 18 15.18 1.61 3.63
CA LYS A 18 15.20 0.17 3.80
C LYS A 18 15.71 -0.23 5.19
N LYS A 19 16.75 0.40 5.67
CA LYS A 19 17.31 0.13 7.01
C LYS A 19 16.30 0.42 8.13
N GLU A 20 15.48 1.45 7.99
CA GLU A 20 14.42 1.77 8.97
C GLU A 20 13.34 0.66 8.98
N PHE A 21 12.96 0.14 7.81
CA PHE A 21 12.07 -1.03 7.74
C PHE A 21 12.70 -2.28 8.34
N ASP A 22 13.96 -2.57 8.01
CA ASP A 22 14.68 -3.75 8.54
C ASP A 22 14.74 -3.69 10.08
N GLN A 23 15.01 -2.51 10.67
CA GLN A 23 14.98 -2.30 12.12
C GLN A 23 13.59 -2.52 12.73
N ALA A 24 12.52 -2.11 12.03
CA ALA A 24 11.17 -2.36 12.48
C ALA A 24 10.85 -3.86 12.47
N PHE A 25 11.29 -4.58 11.45
CA PHE A 25 11.09 -6.03 11.35
C PHE A 25 11.93 -6.88 12.33
N GLU A 26 12.93 -6.29 13.01
CA GLU A 26 13.57 -6.96 14.16
C GLU A 26 12.61 -7.12 15.35
N LYS A 27 11.55 -6.32 15.41
CA LYS A 27 10.58 -6.28 16.52
C LYS A 27 9.18 -6.72 16.13
N TYR A 28 8.81 -6.58 14.87
CA TYR A 28 7.47 -6.81 14.37
C TYR A 28 7.50 -7.75 13.17
N ASP A 29 6.55 -8.65 13.09
CA ASP A 29 6.44 -9.60 11.98
C ASP A 29 5.79 -8.98 10.74
N VAL A 30 4.90 -8.00 10.95
CA VAL A 30 4.11 -7.34 9.90
C VAL A 30 3.88 -5.87 10.28
N ILE A 31 3.93 -4.98 9.30
CA ILE A 31 3.56 -3.57 9.45
C ILE A 31 2.23 -3.33 8.74
N LEU A 32 1.30 -2.68 9.42
CA LEU A 32 0.02 -2.26 8.84
C LEU A 32 0.10 -0.78 8.43
N ALA A 33 -0.36 -0.48 7.22
CA ALA A 33 -0.42 0.87 6.72
C ALA A 33 -1.67 1.08 5.84
N PRO A 34 -2.15 2.31 5.64
CA PRO A 34 -3.16 2.57 4.63
C PRO A 34 -2.68 2.12 3.25
N ALA A 35 -3.59 1.62 2.40
CA ALA A 35 -3.26 1.31 1.01
C ALA A 35 -3.26 2.56 0.13
N ALA A 36 -4.15 3.52 0.44
CA ALA A 36 -4.26 4.79 -0.26
C ALA A 36 -4.68 5.90 0.73
N PRO A 37 -4.39 7.17 0.46
CA PRO A 37 -4.73 8.29 1.36
C PRO A 37 -6.23 8.61 1.39
N HIS A 38 -6.97 8.19 0.40
CA HIS A 38 -8.41 8.43 0.25
C HIS A 38 -9.09 7.28 -0.50
N THR A 39 -10.42 7.24 -0.45
CA THR A 39 -11.24 6.32 -1.25
C THR A 39 -11.22 6.71 -2.73
N ALA A 40 -11.74 5.83 -3.60
CA ALA A 40 -11.71 6.03 -5.04
C ALA A 40 -12.29 7.41 -5.44
N PRO A 41 -11.58 8.19 -6.26
CA PRO A 41 -12.08 9.44 -6.82
C PRO A 41 -13.16 9.18 -7.86
N LYS A 42 -13.90 10.20 -8.24
CA LYS A 42 -14.84 10.13 -9.36
C LYS A 42 -14.08 9.92 -10.67
N LEU A 43 -14.71 9.26 -11.63
CA LEU A 43 -14.14 9.04 -12.95
C LEU A 43 -13.70 10.35 -13.60
N GLY A 44 -12.44 10.41 -14.05
CA GLY A 44 -11.84 11.58 -14.68
C GLY A 44 -11.40 12.71 -13.73
N GLU A 45 -11.66 12.61 -12.41
CA GLU A 45 -11.26 13.64 -11.45
C GLU A 45 -9.77 13.61 -11.15
N SER A 46 -9.19 12.43 -11.03
CA SER A 46 -7.75 12.23 -10.78
C SER A 46 -6.84 12.74 -11.91
N LEU A 47 -7.37 12.87 -13.13
CA LEU A 47 -6.62 13.37 -14.29
C LEU A 47 -6.48 14.90 -14.31
N LYS A 48 -7.23 15.62 -13.48
CA LYS A 48 -7.27 17.09 -13.47
C LYS A 48 -6.15 17.73 -12.67
N ASP A 49 -5.62 17.00 -11.69
CA ASP A 49 -4.55 17.47 -10.82
C ASP A 49 -3.44 16.40 -10.70
N PRO A 50 -2.31 16.61 -11.40
CA PRO A 50 -1.16 15.69 -11.35
C PRO A 50 -0.60 15.48 -9.94
N LEU A 51 -0.68 16.49 -9.06
CA LEU A 51 -0.19 16.40 -7.70
C LEU A 51 -1.05 15.44 -6.85
N THR A 52 -2.37 15.54 -6.97
CA THR A 52 -3.30 14.61 -6.30
C THR A 52 -3.10 13.17 -6.77
N MET A 53 -2.85 12.98 -8.07
CA MET A 53 -2.53 11.66 -8.62
C MET A 53 -1.22 11.12 -8.03
N TYR A 54 -0.18 11.95 -7.97
CA TYR A 54 1.13 11.57 -7.42
C TYR A 54 1.06 11.24 -5.93
N LEU A 55 0.30 12.00 -5.16
CA LEU A 55 0.09 11.75 -3.72
C LEU A 55 -0.73 10.49 -3.45
N GLY A 56 -1.46 9.98 -4.44
CA GLY A 56 -2.19 8.71 -4.34
C GLY A 56 -1.32 7.51 -3.99
N ASP A 57 -0.06 7.52 -4.41
CA ASP A 57 0.88 6.41 -4.25
C ASP A 57 1.80 6.56 -3.02
N ILE A 58 1.61 7.58 -2.19
CA ILE A 58 2.54 7.94 -1.11
C ILE A 58 2.82 6.78 -0.14
N TYR A 59 1.84 5.91 0.11
CA TYR A 59 1.99 4.77 1.02
C TYR A 59 2.59 3.52 0.37
N THR A 60 2.61 3.43 -0.96
CA THR A 60 3.10 2.27 -1.69
C THR A 60 4.50 2.45 -2.26
N VAL A 61 4.92 3.69 -2.50
CA VAL A 61 6.23 4.02 -3.08
C VAL A 61 7.37 3.49 -2.21
N ALA A 62 7.34 3.70 -0.90
CA ALA A 62 8.41 3.25 0.01
C ALA A 62 8.56 1.72 0.00
N VAL A 63 7.45 0.99 -0.04
CA VAL A 63 7.41 -0.48 -0.10
C VAL A 63 8.10 -0.98 -1.38
N ASN A 64 7.76 -0.37 -2.53
CA ASN A 64 8.37 -0.69 -3.82
C ASN A 64 9.85 -0.36 -3.86
N LEU A 65 10.26 0.82 -3.37
CA LEU A 65 11.66 1.22 -3.33
C LEU A 65 12.52 0.28 -2.47
N CYS A 66 11.97 -0.24 -1.39
CA CYS A 66 12.67 -1.16 -0.49
C CYS A 66 12.57 -2.63 -0.91
N ALA A 67 11.88 -2.94 -2.01
CA ALA A 67 11.63 -4.31 -2.47
C ALA A 67 11.03 -5.21 -1.37
N LEU A 68 10.07 -4.68 -0.61
CA LEU A 68 9.37 -5.40 0.44
C LEU A 68 8.09 -6.05 -0.10
N PRO A 69 7.77 -7.28 0.34
CA PRO A 69 6.50 -7.88 0.00
C PRO A 69 5.37 -7.18 0.76
N ALA A 70 4.25 -6.96 0.08
CA ALA A 70 3.05 -6.42 0.70
C ALA A 70 1.79 -7.03 0.08
N ILE A 71 0.72 -7.07 0.87
CA ILE A 71 -0.60 -7.50 0.45
C ILE A 71 -1.63 -6.43 0.83
N SER A 72 -2.50 -6.07 -0.11
CA SER A 72 -3.59 -5.14 0.14
C SER A 72 -4.88 -5.90 0.44
N LEU A 73 -5.58 -5.46 1.47
CA LEU A 73 -6.80 -6.10 1.96
C LEU A 73 -7.92 -5.07 2.15
N PRO A 74 -9.17 -5.45 1.87
CA PRO A 74 -10.31 -4.59 2.16
C PRO A 74 -10.56 -4.54 3.67
N GLY A 75 -10.50 -3.33 4.24
CA GLY A 75 -10.68 -3.10 5.68
C GLY A 75 -12.09 -2.70 6.09
N GLY A 76 -12.86 -2.10 5.18
CA GLY A 76 -14.20 -1.60 5.48
C GLY A 76 -14.72 -0.66 4.39
N PHE A 77 -15.66 0.19 4.78
CA PHE A 77 -16.26 1.19 3.89
C PHE A 77 -16.21 2.57 4.54
N ASP A 78 -16.11 3.59 3.71
CA ASP A 78 -16.27 4.97 4.17
C ASP A 78 -17.76 5.31 4.40
N ARG A 79 -18.03 6.55 4.83
CA ARG A 79 -19.40 7.04 5.06
C ARG A 79 -20.26 7.09 3.80
N LYS A 80 -19.65 7.00 2.61
CA LYS A 80 -20.32 7.00 1.31
C LYS A 80 -20.52 5.59 0.76
N GLY A 81 -20.07 4.56 1.48
CA GLY A 81 -20.11 3.17 1.04
C GLY A 81 -18.99 2.77 0.09
N LEU A 82 -17.96 3.60 -0.08
CA LEU A 82 -16.80 3.26 -0.90
C LEU A 82 -15.82 2.39 -0.09
N PRO A 83 -15.21 1.36 -0.70
CA PRO A 83 -14.29 0.47 0.00
C PRO A 83 -13.02 1.21 0.43
N VAL A 84 -12.58 0.91 1.64
CA VAL A 84 -11.32 1.37 2.23
C VAL A 84 -10.38 0.18 2.33
N GLY A 85 -9.19 0.30 1.76
CA GLY A 85 -8.15 -0.71 1.85
C GLY A 85 -7.04 -0.34 2.81
N PHE A 86 -6.39 -1.35 3.35
CA PHE A 86 -5.11 -1.22 4.04
C PHE A 86 -4.13 -2.24 3.48
N GLN A 87 -2.85 -2.04 3.73
CA GLN A 87 -1.80 -2.97 3.33
C GLN A 87 -1.11 -3.56 4.55
N MET A 88 -0.73 -4.81 4.43
CA MET A 88 0.22 -5.48 5.30
C MET A 88 1.55 -5.58 4.57
N ILE A 89 2.62 -5.12 5.22
CA ILE A 89 3.99 -5.13 4.69
C ILE A 89 4.79 -6.11 5.52
N GLY A 90 5.56 -6.98 4.87
CA GLY A 90 6.42 -7.97 5.51
C GLY A 90 7.90 -7.74 5.25
N PRO A 91 8.78 -8.43 5.97
CA PRO A 91 10.21 -8.43 5.69
C PRO A 91 10.50 -9.08 4.33
N CYS A 92 11.69 -8.85 3.79
CA CYS A 92 12.14 -9.51 2.56
C CYS A 92 11.95 -11.04 2.68
N PHE A 93 11.37 -11.66 1.65
CA PHE A 93 11.02 -13.09 1.61
C PHE A 93 10.02 -13.53 2.69
N GLY A 94 9.26 -12.58 3.27
CA GLY A 94 8.26 -12.83 4.31
C GLY A 94 6.84 -13.10 3.78
N GLU A 95 6.67 -13.47 2.51
CA GLU A 95 5.37 -13.66 1.85
C GLU A 95 4.50 -14.69 2.57
N ASN A 96 5.09 -15.77 3.08
CA ASN A 96 4.36 -16.77 3.85
C ASN A 96 3.69 -16.19 5.10
N THR A 97 4.41 -15.35 5.84
CA THR A 97 3.88 -14.67 7.03
C THR A 97 2.76 -13.73 6.65
N LEU A 98 2.93 -12.96 5.56
CA LEU A 98 1.90 -12.07 5.05
C LEU A 98 0.62 -12.80 4.66
N ILE A 99 0.72 -13.86 3.87
CA ILE A 99 -0.43 -14.63 3.40
C ILE A 99 -1.18 -15.25 4.60
N ARG A 100 -0.45 -15.80 5.57
CA ARG A 100 -1.07 -16.37 6.77
C ARG A 100 -1.76 -15.31 7.62
N SER A 101 -1.13 -14.16 7.82
CA SER A 101 -1.71 -13.02 8.55
C SER A 101 -2.95 -12.48 7.84
N ALA A 102 -2.90 -12.34 6.52
CA ALA A 102 -4.03 -11.93 5.70
C ALA A 102 -5.20 -12.92 5.79
N ALA A 103 -4.93 -14.21 5.72
CA ALA A 103 -5.97 -15.25 5.83
C ALA A 103 -6.64 -15.24 7.22
N VAL A 104 -5.87 -15.05 8.29
CA VAL A 104 -6.42 -14.90 9.65
C VAL A 104 -7.31 -13.67 9.75
N PHE A 105 -6.87 -12.54 9.20
CA PHE A 105 -7.67 -11.32 9.16
C PHE A 105 -8.97 -11.49 8.37
N GLU A 106 -8.92 -12.09 7.18
CA GLU A 106 -10.10 -12.32 6.36
C GLU A 106 -11.11 -13.24 7.04
N ASN A 107 -10.64 -14.28 7.70
CA ASN A 107 -11.49 -15.18 8.47
C ASN A 107 -12.16 -14.46 9.66
N ALA A 108 -11.43 -13.60 10.37
CA ALA A 108 -11.94 -12.82 11.49
C ALA A 108 -12.94 -11.74 11.05
N ARG A 109 -12.67 -11.08 9.93
CA ARG A 109 -13.55 -10.06 9.35
C ARG A 109 -14.84 -10.67 8.81
N GLY A 110 -14.80 -11.88 8.27
CA GLY A 110 -15.92 -12.54 7.59
C GLY A 110 -16.08 -12.05 6.13
N LYS A 111 -17.25 -12.36 5.55
CA LYS A 111 -17.53 -12.01 4.16
C LYS A 111 -17.51 -10.50 3.94
N PHE A 112 -16.68 -10.06 2.99
CA PHE A 112 -16.71 -8.70 2.48
C PHE A 112 -17.67 -8.65 1.30
N PRO A 113 -18.60 -7.69 1.24
CA PRO A 113 -19.51 -7.56 0.11
C PRO A 113 -18.70 -7.42 -1.18
N SER A 114 -19.01 -8.23 -2.20
CA SER A 114 -18.48 -7.97 -3.53
C SER A 114 -19.09 -6.68 -4.07
N ALA A 115 -18.34 -5.95 -4.89
CA ALA A 115 -18.91 -4.85 -5.65
C ALA A 115 -20.12 -5.39 -6.42
N GLU A 116 -21.29 -4.82 -6.18
CA GLU A 116 -22.45 -5.10 -7.04
C GLU A 116 -22.02 -4.78 -8.48
N LYS A 117 -22.27 -5.70 -9.38
CA LYS A 117 -22.13 -5.41 -10.80
C LYS A 117 -23.08 -4.25 -11.06
N GLY A 118 -22.56 -3.04 -11.11
CA GLY A 118 -23.30 -1.88 -11.55
C GLY A 118 -23.70 -2.10 -13.01
N GLY A 119 -24.75 -2.85 -13.21
CA GLY A 119 -25.45 -2.92 -14.47
C GLY A 119 -26.16 -1.60 -14.65
N THR A 120 -25.47 -0.60 -15.13
CA THR A 120 -26.13 0.51 -15.77
C THR A 120 -26.59 0.02 -17.12
N GLU A 121 -27.85 -0.34 -17.20
CA GLU A 121 -28.60 -0.10 -18.41
C GLU A 121 -28.54 1.42 -18.69
N VAL A 122 -27.85 1.76 -19.76
CA VAL A 122 -28.03 3.04 -20.48
C VAL A 122 -28.47 2.68 -21.87
#